data_42e9f8311a3cc24167766ebd47ba0fa2
#
_entry.id   42e9f8311a3cc24167766ebd47ba0fa2
#
_cell.length_a   1.000
_cell.length_b   1.000
_cell.length_c   1.000
_cell.angle_alpha   90.00
_cell.angle_beta   90.00
_cell.angle_gamma   90.00
#
_symmetry.space_group_name_H-M   'P 1'
#
loop_
_entity.id
_entity.type
_entity.pdbx_description
1 polymer ?
#
loop_
_entity_poly.entity_id
_entity_poly.type
_entity_poly.pdbx_seq_one_letter_code
_entity_poly.pdbx_strand_id
1 'polypeptide(L)'
;VVEYCEETLQDSHNVIEEIEKEELQSEEYALVRREIGRLISIYREVIVRHYVHGHTVDQIAMDLKIPRGTVLSRLSTGRSQIKDGLANTEKYAQISYEPKSVALSIWGKVGLKEEPLSLIRSDMESNILILAYENPMSVRGIADTMGMPSAYIEQTIERLIEGELMGMT
;
A
#
# COMPACT_ATOMS: atom_id res chain seq x y z
N VAL A 1 16.12 10.89 -55.39
CA VAL A 1 16.94 11.22 -54.17
C VAL A 1 16.07 11.76 -53.04
N VAL A 2 14.84 12.19 -53.30
CA VAL A 2 13.91 12.75 -52.27
C VAL A 2 13.04 11.67 -51.63
N GLU A 3 12.74 10.56 -52.35
CA GLU A 3 11.90 9.45 -51.83
C GLU A 3 12.51 8.69 -50.64
N TYR A 4 13.85 8.61 -50.58
CA TYR A 4 14.55 7.85 -49.53
C TYR A 4 14.52 8.53 -48.14
N CYS A 5 14.24 9.84 -48.06
CA CYS A 5 14.16 10.59 -46.81
C CYS A 5 12.78 10.51 -46.14
N GLU A 6 11.71 10.34 -46.91
CA GLU A 6 10.33 10.31 -46.35
C GLU A 6 10.02 8.96 -45.68
N GLU A 7 10.44 7.83 -46.26
CA GLU A 7 10.25 6.51 -45.64
C GLU A 7 11.03 6.36 -44.31
N THR A 8 12.24 6.91 -44.22
CA THR A 8 13.08 6.83 -43.01
C THR A 8 12.54 7.74 -41.89
N LEU A 9 11.88 8.83 -42.22
CA LEU A 9 11.25 9.74 -41.25
C LEU A 9 9.92 9.17 -40.72
N GLN A 10 9.16 8.47 -41.56
CA GLN A 10 7.92 7.81 -41.17
C GLN A 10 8.18 6.61 -40.23
N ASP A 11 9.22 5.83 -40.51
CA ASP A 11 9.63 4.69 -39.71
C ASP A 11 10.16 5.13 -38.32
N SER A 12 10.92 6.23 -38.25
CA SER A 12 11.39 6.79 -36.98
C SER A 12 10.27 7.42 -36.17
N HIS A 13 9.26 7.97 -36.81
CA HIS A 13 8.07 8.52 -36.08
C HIS A 13 7.23 7.42 -35.46
N ASN A 14 7.01 6.32 -36.18
CA ASN A 14 6.29 5.15 -35.66
C ASN A 14 7.01 4.51 -34.45
N VAL A 15 8.34 4.42 -34.50
CA VAL A 15 9.15 3.88 -33.37
C VAL A 15 9.08 4.77 -32.14
N ILE A 16 9.09 6.10 -32.32
CA ILE A 16 8.95 7.04 -31.20
C ILE A 16 7.57 6.94 -30.57
N GLU A 17 6.49 6.87 -31.37
CA GLU A 17 5.13 6.69 -30.86
C GLU A 17 4.94 5.36 -30.12
N GLU A 18 5.58 4.27 -30.56
CA GLU A 18 5.57 2.98 -29.85
C GLU A 18 6.30 3.07 -28.50
N ILE A 19 7.48 3.70 -28.45
CA ILE A 19 8.24 3.89 -27.21
C ILE A 19 7.45 4.76 -26.22
N GLU A 20 6.90 5.89 -26.67
CA GLU A 20 6.07 6.76 -25.83
C GLU A 20 4.85 6.02 -25.27
N LYS A 21 4.22 5.16 -26.07
CA LYS A 21 3.08 4.35 -25.64
C LYS A 21 3.47 3.28 -24.63
N GLU A 22 4.63 2.63 -24.78
CA GLU A 22 5.16 1.67 -23.81
C GLU A 22 5.55 2.35 -22.50
N GLU A 23 6.16 3.53 -22.54
CA GLU A 23 6.49 4.32 -21.36
C GLU A 23 5.23 4.77 -20.62
N LEU A 24 4.22 5.29 -21.33
CA LEU A 24 2.95 5.70 -20.74
C LEU A 24 2.23 4.52 -20.07
N GLN A 25 2.19 3.35 -20.71
CA GLN A 25 1.65 2.13 -20.11
C GLN A 25 2.44 1.71 -18.87
N SER A 26 3.77 1.84 -18.90
CA SER A 26 4.63 1.51 -17.76
C SER A 26 4.34 2.41 -16.56
N GLU A 27 4.14 3.71 -16.76
CA GLU A 27 3.77 4.66 -15.73
C GLU A 27 2.38 4.37 -15.14
N GLU A 28 1.38 4.11 -15.99
CA GLU A 28 0.03 3.74 -15.54
C GLU A 28 0.06 2.45 -14.69
N TYR A 29 0.80 1.43 -15.10
CA TYR A 29 0.98 0.21 -14.33
C TYR A 29 1.69 0.46 -12.99
N ALA A 30 2.66 1.36 -12.96
CA ALA A 30 3.35 1.74 -11.73
C ALA A 30 2.41 2.42 -10.73
N LEU A 31 1.53 3.32 -11.21
CA LEU A 31 0.51 3.98 -10.40
C LEU A 31 -0.49 2.97 -9.82
N VAL A 32 -1.03 2.08 -10.64
CA VAL A 32 -1.96 1.04 -10.19
C VAL A 32 -1.30 0.12 -9.16
N ARG A 33 -0.05 -0.31 -9.40
CA ARG A 33 0.71 -1.16 -8.50
C ARG A 33 0.94 -0.47 -7.15
N ARG A 34 1.23 0.82 -7.16
CA ARG A 34 1.36 1.63 -5.95
C ARG A 34 0.06 1.67 -5.16
N GLU A 35 -1.08 1.89 -5.81
CA GLU A 35 -2.39 1.93 -5.14
C GLU A 35 -2.81 0.55 -4.60
N ILE A 36 -2.46 -0.55 -5.28
CA ILE A 36 -2.62 -1.91 -4.74
C ILE A 36 -1.80 -2.10 -3.46
N GLY A 37 -0.57 -1.59 -3.41
CA GLY A 37 0.28 -1.63 -2.21
C GLY A 37 -0.30 -0.84 -1.02
N ARG A 38 -1.13 0.17 -1.28
CA ARG A 38 -1.83 0.98 -0.26
C ARG A 38 -3.07 0.32 0.32
N LEU A 39 -3.61 -0.69 -0.36
CA LEU A 39 -4.73 -1.46 0.19
C LEU A 39 -4.30 -2.21 1.44
N ILE A 40 -5.17 -2.30 2.45
CA ILE A 40 -4.96 -3.23 3.56
C ILE A 40 -5.06 -4.67 3.06
N SER A 41 -4.42 -5.60 3.77
CA SER A 41 -4.22 -7.01 3.35
C SER A 41 -5.49 -7.70 2.87
N ILE A 42 -6.61 -7.52 3.58
CA ILE A 42 -7.89 -8.18 3.25
C ILE A 42 -8.46 -7.79 1.88
N TYR A 43 -8.20 -6.57 1.40
CA TYR A 43 -8.60 -6.11 0.05
C TYR A 43 -7.51 -6.40 -0.96
N ARG A 44 -6.25 -6.17 -0.61
CA ARG A 44 -5.09 -6.41 -1.47
C ARG A 44 -5.04 -7.87 -1.92
N GLU A 45 -5.24 -8.82 -1.01
CA GLU A 45 -5.17 -10.23 -1.31
C GLU A 45 -6.22 -10.67 -2.34
N VAL A 46 -7.47 -10.26 -2.20
CA VAL A 46 -8.51 -10.61 -3.19
C VAL A 46 -8.29 -9.92 -4.54
N ILE A 47 -7.80 -8.67 -4.55
CA ILE A 47 -7.44 -7.95 -5.77
C ILE A 47 -6.31 -8.65 -6.52
N VAL A 48 -5.22 -8.99 -5.82
CA VAL A 48 -4.06 -9.68 -6.44
C VAL A 48 -4.47 -11.07 -6.95
N ARG A 49 -5.17 -11.87 -6.16
CA ARG A 49 -5.63 -13.20 -6.60
C ARG A 49 -6.51 -13.13 -7.83
N HIS A 50 -7.42 -12.17 -7.90
CA HIS A 50 -8.36 -12.06 -9.00
C HIS A 50 -7.73 -11.49 -10.27
N TYR A 51 -7.04 -10.34 -10.18
CA TYR A 51 -6.54 -9.61 -11.35
C TYR A 51 -5.12 -9.99 -11.79
N VAL A 52 -4.27 -10.42 -10.86
CA VAL A 52 -2.88 -10.81 -11.18
C VAL A 52 -2.76 -12.31 -11.40
N HIS A 53 -3.37 -13.12 -10.53
CA HIS A 53 -3.30 -14.59 -10.65
C HIS A 53 -4.45 -15.21 -11.44
N GLY A 54 -5.47 -14.44 -11.83
CA GLY A 54 -6.59 -14.93 -12.65
C GLY A 54 -7.56 -15.87 -11.91
N HIS A 55 -7.54 -15.89 -10.58
CA HIS A 55 -8.43 -16.76 -9.81
C HIS A 55 -9.87 -16.29 -9.91
N THR A 56 -10.80 -17.25 -10.03
CA THR A 56 -12.24 -16.97 -9.97
C THR A 56 -12.67 -16.63 -8.53
N VAL A 57 -13.82 -15.96 -8.40
CA VAL A 57 -14.39 -15.63 -7.08
C VAL A 57 -14.59 -16.88 -6.22
N ASP A 58 -14.99 -18.01 -6.84
CA ASP A 58 -15.22 -19.26 -6.12
C ASP A 58 -13.91 -19.89 -5.63
N GLN A 59 -12.85 -19.84 -6.44
CA GLN A 59 -11.51 -20.28 -6.02
C GLN A 59 -10.99 -19.44 -4.85
N ILE A 60 -11.12 -18.11 -4.93
CA ILE A 60 -10.71 -17.20 -3.85
C ILE A 60 -11.50 -17.49 -2.56
N ALA A 61 -12.81 -17.71 -2.66
CA ALA A 61 -13.66 -18.02 -1.52
C ALA A 61 -13.23 -19.33 -0.83
N MET A 62 -12.89 -20.36 -1.61
CA MET A 62 -12.39 -21.64 -1.10
C MET A 62 -11.02 -21.49 -0.44
N ASP A 63 -10.08 -20.83 -1.09
CA ASP A 63 -8.70 -20.65 -0.62
C ASP A 63 -8.65 -19.87 0.69
N LEU A 64 -9.40 -18.78 0.77
CA LEU A 64 -9.45 -17.89 1.93
C LEU A 64 -10.43 -18.36 3.01
N LYS A 65 -11.22 -19.40 2.74
CA LYS A 65 -12.27 -19.92 3.62
C LYS A 65 -13.27 -18.85 4.06
N ILE A 66 -13.68 -17.98 3.12
CA ILE A 66 -14.65 -16.91 3.33
C ILE A 66 -15.83 -17.04 2.36
N PRO A 67 -17.02 -16.53 2.72
CA PRO A 67 -18.17 -16.57 1.83
C PRO A 67 -17.90 -15.85 0.49
N ARG A 68 -18.47 -16.37 -0.62
CA ARG A 68 -18.40 -15.74 -1.95
C ARG A 68 -18.84 -14.26 -1.93
N GLY A 69 -19.92 -13.94 -1.17
CA GLY A 69 -20.39 -12.57 -1.01
C GLY A 69 -19.34 -11.65 -0.38
N THR A 70 -18.53 -12.17 0.55
CA THR A 70 -17.43 -11.45 1.16
C THR A 70 -16.31 -11.16 0.15
N VAL A 71 -16.00 -12.12 -0.74
CA VAL A 71 -15.01 -11.89 -1.81
C VAL A 71 -15.49 -10.78 -2.74
N LEU A 72 -16.77 -10.82 -3.17
CA LEU A 72 -17.35 -9.80 -4.04
C LEU A 72 -17.34 -8.41 -3.41
N SER A 73 -17.72 -8.30 -2.13
CA SER A 73 -17.69 -7.01 -1.41
C SER A 73 -16.25 -6.48 -1.26
N ARG A 74 -15.30 -7.34 -0.93
CA ARG A 74 -13.88 -6.96 -0.83
C ARG A 74 -13.30 -6.52 -2.18
N LEU A 75 -13.64 -7.20 -3.27
CA LEU A 75 -13.25 -6.79 -4.63
C LEU A 75 -13.84 -5.43 -4.98
N SER A 76 -15.12 -5.19 -4.65
CA SER A 76 -15.78 -3.90 -4.89
C SER A 76 -15.11 -2.77 -4.12
N THR A 77 -14.89 -2.97 -2.82
CA THR A 77 -14.23 -1.97 -1.95
C THR A 77 -12.78 -1.72 -2.39
N GLY A 78 -12.02 -2.77 -2.70
CA GLY A 78 -10.64 -2.65 -3.17
C GLY A 78 -10.55 -1.84 -4.47
N ARG A 79 -11.43 -2.09 -5.44
CA ARG A 79 -11.51 -1.31 -6.69
C ARG A 79 -11.84 0.17 -6.45
N SER A 80 -12.81 0.43 -5.57
CA SER A 80 -13.16 1.82 -5.24
C SER A 80 -11.96 2.55 -4.63
N GLN A 81 -11.26 1.92 -3.68
CA GLN A 81 -10.10 2.52 -3.04
C GLN A 81 -8.94 2.77 -4.02
N ILE A 82 -8.69 1.86 -4.97
CA ILE A 82 -7.69 2.08 -6.03
C ILE A 82 -8.10 3.27 -6.90
N LYS A 83 -9.35 3.31 -7.36
CA LYS A 83 -9.87 4.41 -8.17
C LYS A 83 -9.75 5.76 -7.47
N ASP A 84 -10.10 5.82 -6.20
CA ASP A 84 -10.01 7.03 -5.38
C ASP A 84 -8.54 7.45 -5.19
N GLY A 85 -7.62 6.50 -5.01
CA GLY A 85 -6.19 6.74 -4.92
C GLY A 85 -5.60 7.30 -6.21
N LEU A 86 -5.96 6.74 -7.36
CA LEU A 86 -5.54 7.23 -8.67
C LEU A 86 -6.06 8.65 -8.95
N ALA A 87 -7.31 8.96 -8.57
CA ALA A 87 -7.89 10.29 -8.73
C ALA A 87 -7.23 11.35 -7.82
N ASN A 88 -6.63 10.96 -6.70
CA ASN A 88 -6.02 11.85 -5.72
C ASN A 88 -4.49 11.78 -5.71
N THR A 89 -3.86 11.33 -6.78
CA THR A 89 -2.39 11.16 -6.88
C THR A 89 -1.61 12.42 -6.51
N GLU A 90 -2.06 13.59 -6.93
CA GLU A 90 -1.42 14.88 -6.64
C GLU A 90 -1.44 15.24 -5.14
N LYS A 91 -2.48 14.82 -4.42
CA LYS A 91 -2.62 15.10 -2.99
C LYS A 91 -1.53 14.41 -2.16
N TYR A 92 -1.10 13.21 -2.57
CA TYR A 92 -0.07 12.45 -1.87
C TYR A 92 1.35 12.92 -2.17
N ALA A 93 1.58 13.59 -3.30
CA ALA A 93 2.88 14.17 -3.64
C ALA A 93 3.28 15.36 -2.76
N GLN A 94 2.30 15.97 -2.06
CA GLN A 94 2.51 17.18 -1.24
C GLN A 94 2.63 16.89 0.26
N ILE A 95 2.33 15.67 0.73
CA ILE A 95 2.36 15.33 2.15
C ILE A 95 3.73 14.73 2.47
N SER A 96 4.58 15.53 3.11
CA SER A 96 5.81 15.06 3.73
C SER A 96 5.55 14.86 5.22
N TYR A 97 5.58 13.61 5.69
CA TYR A 97 5.54 13.32 7.12
C TYR A 97 6.93 13.56 7.71
N GLU A 98 7.02 14.39 8.72
CA GLU A 98 8.25 14.62 9.46
C GLU A 98 8.31 13.65 10.65
N PRO A 99 9.21 12.64 10.62
CA PRO A 99 9.31 11.66 11.70
C PRO A 99 9.68 12.32 13.03
N LYS A 100 8.95 11.98 14.08
CA LYS A 100 9.25 12.43 15.44
C LYS A 100 10.18 11.41 16.11
N SER A 101 11.23 11.88 16.75
CA SER A 101 12.08 11.05 17.60
C SER A 101 11.47 10.94 19.00
N VAL A 102 11.39 9.72 19.53
CA VAL A 102 10.79 9.43 20.85
C VAL A 102 11.81 8.80 21.76
N ALA A 103 12.01 9.39 22.91
CA ALA A 103 12.75 8.77 24.01
C ALA A 103 11.77 7.97 24.89
N LEU A 104 11.91 6.67 24.95
CA LEU A 104 11.10 5.80 25.80
C LEU A 104 11.73 5.63 27.17
N SER A 105 10.94 5.87 28.21
CA SER A 105 11.33 5.62 29.60
C SER A 105 10.38 4.60 30.20
N ILE A 106 10.92 3.56 30.83
CA ILE A 106 10.14 2.55 31.54
C ILE A 106 10.37 2.70 33.04
N TRP A 107 9.28 2.75 33.80
CA TRP A 107 9.28 2.71 35.25
C TRP A 107 8.73 1.35 35.70
N GLY A 108 9.58 0.49 36.27
CA GLY A 108 9.18 -0.83 36.72
C GLY A 108 10.16 -1.94 36.29
N LYS A 109 9.68 -3.19 36.34
CA LYS A 109 10.46 -4.34 35.89
C LYS A 109 10.20 -4.58 34.42
N VAL A 110 11.27 -4.67 33.67
CA VAL A 110 11.26 -5.06 32.24
C VAL A 110 10.92 -6.56 32.16
N GLY A 111 10.11 -6.95 31.18
CA GLY A 111 9.79 -8.36 30.93
C GLY A 111 11.03 -9.18 30.53
N LEU A 112 10.88 -10.50 30.50
CA LEU A 112 11.97 -11.44 30.22
C LEU A 112 12.65 -11.24 28.83
N LYS A 113 11.94 -10.59 27.90
CA LYS A 113 12.42 -10.27 26.53
C LYS A 113 12.63 -8.78 26.32
N GLU A 114 12.87 -8.03 27.40
CA GLU A 114 13.00 -6.56 27.38
C GLU A 114 11.72 -5.83 26.88
N GLU A 115 10.56 -6.46 27.03
CA GLU A 115 9.27 -5.85 26.72
C GLU A 115 8.96 -4.69 27.68
N PRO A 116 8.37 -3.58 27.20
CA PRO A 116 7.92 -3.31 25.83
C PRO A 116 9.00 -2.74 24.90
N LEU A 117 10.22 -2.45 25.36
CA LEU A 117 11.29 -1.79 24.57
C LEU A 117 11.69 -2.62 23.34
N SER A 118 11.73 -3.94 23.47
CA SER A 118 12.09 -4.84 22.37
C SER A 118 11.11 -4.80 21.17
N LEU A 119 9.91 -4.26 21.38
CA LEU A 119 8.89 -4.09 20.34
C LEU A 119 9.07 -2.81 19.53
N ILE A 120 9.80 -1.83 20.09
CA ILE A 120 10.04 -0.53 19.45
C ILE A 120 11.48 -0.51 18.97
N ARG A 121 11.70 -0.89 17.72
CA ARG A 121 13.03 -1.14 17.14
C ARG A 121 13.53 -0.01 16.26
N SER A 122 12.62 0.85 15.81
CA SER A 122 12.93 1.95 14.90
C SER A 122 11.98 3.12 15.11
N ASP A 123 12.27 4.23 14.43
CA ASP A 123 11.38 5.40 14.41
C ASP A 123 10.01 5.09 13.81
N MET A 124 9.89 4.03 13.00
CA MET A 124 8.61 3.62 12.41
C MET A 124 7.61 3.21 13.50
N GLU A 125 7.99 2.30 14.40
CA GLU A 125 7.14 1.85 15.51
C GLU A 125 6.76 3.04 16.40
N SER A 126 7.73 3.88 16.72
CA SER A 126 7.51 5.08 17.53
C SER A 126 6.49 6.02 16.90
N ASN A 127 6.61 6.27 15.61
CA ASN A 127 5.70 7.18 14.90
C ASN A 127 4.30 6.59 14.71
N ILE A 128 4.18 5.29 14.50
CA ILE A 128 2.88 4.59 14.48
C ILE A 128 2.17 4.76 15.82
N LEU A 129 2.88 4.56 16.94
CA LEU A 129 2.33 4.69 18.28
C LEU A 129 1.90 6.13 18.59
N ILE A 130 2.70 7.14 18.20
CA ILE A 130 2.35 8.56 18.37
C ILE A 130 1.06 8.89 17.64
N LEU A 131 0.98 8.53 16.34
CA LEU A 131 -0.18 8.82 15.51
C LEU A 131 -1.46 8.17 16.06
N ALA A 132 -1.35 6.91 16.49
CA ALA A 132 -2.48 6.17 17.06
C ALA A 132 -2.89 6.70 18.45
N TYR A 133 -1.95 7.24 19.25
CA TYR A 133 -2.21 7.82 20.56
C TYR A 133 -2.91 9.17 20.46
N GLU A 134 -2.47 10.04 19.54
CA GLU A 134 -3.07 11.35 19.35
C GLU A 134 -4.51 11.25 18.84
N ASN A 135 -4.78 10.32 17.92
CA ASN A 135 -6.12 10.06 17.39
C ASN A 135 -6.28 8.59 16.98
N PRO A 136 -7.40 7.93 17.32
CA PRO A 136 -7.70 6.60 16.79
C PRO A 136 -7.73 6.63 15.27
N MET A 137 -6.88 5.85 14.63
CA MET A 137 -6.70 5.83 13.19
C MET A 137 -6.77 4.41 12.63
N SER A 138 -7.28 4.27 11.41
CA SER A 138 -7.17 3.00 10.67
C SER A 138 -5.73 2.78 10.20
N VAL A 139 -5.37 1.52 9.94
CA VAL A 139 -4.07 1.16 9.33
C VAL A 139 -3.79 1.98 8.07
N ARG A 140 -4.81 2.15 7.22
CA ARG A 140 -4.71 2.99 6.03
C ARG A 140 -4.46 4.46 6.37
N GLY A 141 -5.16 5.00 7.38
CA GLY A 141 -4.97 6.38 7.82
C GLY A 141 -3.55 6.65 8.29
N ILE A 142 -2.96 5.73 9.08
CA ILE A 142 -1.57 5.81 9.52
C ILE A 142 -0.63 5.75 8.30
N ALA A 143 -0.86 4.80 7.38
CA ALA A 143 -0.06 4.64 6.17
C ALA A 143 -0.08 5.89 5.28
N ASP A 144 -1.27 6.45 5.05
CA ASP A 144 -1.45 7.65 4.25
C ASP A 144 -0.77 8.87 4.91
N THR A 145 -0.87 9.01 6.25
CA THR A 145 -0.22 10.09 6.99
C THR A 145 1.31 9.98 6.92
N MET A 146 1.86 8.76 7.06
CA MET A 146 3.29 8.52 6.96
C MET A 146 3.81 8.53 5.52
N GLY A 147 2.94 8.63 4.51
CA GLY A 147 3.31 8.65 3.11
C GLY A 147 3.82 7.31 2.58
N MET A 148 3.45 6.18 3.22
CA MET A 148 3.94 4.85 2.85
C MET A 148 2.80 3.86 2.58
N PRO A 149 3.05 2.81 1.77
CA PRO A 149 2.05 1.78 1.52
C PRO A 149 1.68 1.02 2.80
N SER A 150 0.39 0.71 2.99
CA SER A 150 -0.10 -0.08 4.14
C SER A 150 0.63 -1.41 4.31
N ALA A 151 1.04 -2.02 3.20
CA ALA A 151 1.78 -3.27 3.20
C ALA A 151 3.07 -3.26 4.04
N TYR A 152 3.70 -2.09 4.20
CA TYR A 152 4.94 -1.97 4.98
C TYR A 152 4.71 -1.86 6.49
N ILE A 153 3.55 -1.34 6.89
CA ILE A 153 3.27 -1.07 8.31
C ILE A 153 2.34 -2.10 8.96
N GLU A 154 1.58 -2.88 8.17
CA GLU A 154 0.61 -3.86 8.69
C GLU A 154 1.24 -4.82 9.67
N GLN A 155 2.34 -5.48 9.29
CA GLN A 155 3.03 -6.44 10.13
C GLN A 155 3.59 -5.80 11.41
N THR A 156 4.02 -4.54 11.32
CA THR A 156 4.49 -3.78 12.48
C THR A 156 3.34 -3.49 13.43
N ILE A 157 2.19 -3.06 12.92
CA ILE A 157 0.98 -2.81 13.71
C ILE A 157 0.50 -4.10 14.39
N GLU A 158 0.43 -5.23 13.66
CA GLU A 158 0.07 -6.52 14.22
C GLU A 158 0.97 -6.89 15.41
N ARG A 159 2.28 -6.75 15.27
CA ARG A 159 3.25 -7.00 16.34
C ARG A 159 3.07 -6.07 17.54
N LEU A 160 2.73 -4.79 17.33
CA LEU A 160 2.47 -3.83 18.41
C LEU A 160 1.16 -4.15 19.13
N ILE A 161 0.15 -4.67 18.42
CA ILE A 161 -1.12 -5.14 19.02
C ILE A 161 -0.88 -6.42 19.84
N GLU A 162 -0.17 -7.41 19.28
CA GLU A 162 0.20 -8.65 19.98
C GLU A 162 1.02 -8.37 21.26
N GLY A 163 1.86 -7.33 21.23
CA GLY A 163 2.65 -6.87 22.36
C GLY A 163 1.89 -5.93 23.31
N GLU A 164 0.58 -5.75 23.13
CA GLU A 164 -0.31 -4.92 23.99
C GLU A 164 0.09 -3.42 24.03
N LEU A 165 0.89 -2.94 23.09
CA LEU A 165 1.22 -1.51 22.96
C LEU A 165 0.17 -0.73 22.18
N MET A 166 -0.70 -1.41 21.43
CA MET A 166 -1.83 -0.84 20.72
C MET A 166 -3.08 -1.69 20.95
N GLY A 167 -4.26 -1.05 20.92
CA GLY A 167 -5.56 -1.71 20.92
C GLY A 167 -6.31 -1.49 19.62
N MET A 168 -7.15 -2.46 19.22
CA MET A 168 -8.17 -2.23 18.21
C MET A 168 -9.42 -1.66 18.85
N THR A 169 -9.96 -0.58 18.28
CA THR A 169 -11.23 0.05 18.67
C THR A 169 -12.34 -0.30 17.71
#